data_94e52240e23c28ac09af0fb0f75a4771
#
_entry.id   94e52240e23c28ac09af0fb0f75a4771
#
_cell.length_a   1.000
_cell.length_b   1.000
_cell.length_c   1.000
_cell.angle_alpha   90.00
_cell.angle_beta   90.00
_cell.angle_gamma   90.00
#
_symmetry.space_group_name_H-M   'P 1'
#
loop_
_entity.id
_entity.type
_entity.pdbx_description
1 polymer ?
#
loop_
_entity_poly.entity_id
_entity_poly.type
_entity_poly.pdbx_seq_one_letter_code
_entity_poly.pdbx_strand_id
1 'polypeptide(L)'
;FAVGGANCVVNLSAEAKNPTRDIPMVMITATLFVAVIYGFVAVVAAGVLPVEHVAGENLSIVAKEILSKPMYVFFMLCGAGFALISTLNSQFAWAPKPIMQACDDGWLPGGLAKLSKWNTPIILLGILYVIGVICIVTGLSVSILGNMCLVANGVITLLILDCRRSFRMHGQSPSSTAVLQY
;
A
#
# COMPACT_ATOMS: atom_id res chain seq x y z
N PHE A 1 2.16 6.53 6.92
CA PHE A 1 1.27 5.99 5.87
C PHE A 1 1.91 6.11 4.47
N ALA A 2 2.47 7.27 4.10
CA ALA A 2 3.05 7.54 2.79
C ALA A 2 4.18 6.56 2.37
N VAL A 3 4.97 6.09 3.33
CA VAL A 3 6.09 5.15 3.10
C VAL A 3 5.62 3.69 3.14
N GLY A 4 4.41 3.43 3.65
CA GLY A 4 3.85 2.07 3.79
C GLY A 4 3.69 1.32 2.46
N GLY A 5 3.55 2.03 1.36
CA GLY A 5 3.43 1.44 0.02
C GLY A 5 4.65 0.61 -0.43
N ALA A 6 5.83 0.89 0.10
CA ALA A 6 7.03 0.12 -0.20
C ALA A 6 6.91 -1.36 0.22
N ASN A 7 6.16 -1.64 1.30
CA ASN A 7 5.95 -3.02 1.76
C ASN A 7 5.08 -3.85 0.79
N CYS A 8 4.26 -3.20 -0.03
CA CYS A 8 3.40 -3.89 -1.00
C CYS A 8 4.20 -4.54 -2.13
N VAL A 9 5.44 -4.06 -2.38
CA VAL A 9 6.35 -4.62 -3.39
C VAL A 9 6.72 -6.08 -3.05
N VAL A 10 6.73 -6.45 -1.77
CA VAL A 10 7.00 -7.82 -1.33
C VAL A 10 5.96 -8.80 -1.89
N ASN A 11 4.69 -8.37 -1.99
CA ASN A 11 3.62 -9.21 -2.55
C ASN A 11 3.74 -9.45 -4.07
N LEU A 12 4.63 -8.70 -4.73
CA LEU A 12 4.92 -8.84 -6.16
C LEU A 12 6.24 -9.62 -6.41
N SER A 13 6.81 -10.21 -5.36
CA SER A 13 8.10 -10.90 -5.43
C SER A 13 8.14 -12.04 -6.46
N ALA A 14 7.02 -12.74 -6.65
CA ALA A 14 6.91 -13.82 -7.64
C ALA A 14 7.04 -13.34 -9.09
N GLU A 15 6.87 -12.04 -9.36
CA GLU A 15 6.97 -11.45 -10.70
C GLU A 15 8.36 -10.84 -10.97
N ALA A 16 9.21 -10.73 -9.94
CA ALA A 16 10.54 -10.16 -10.05
C ALA A 16 11.55 -11.19 -10.58
N LYS A 17 12.46 -10.77 -11.48
CA LYS A 17 13.51 -11.65 -12.02
C LYS A 17 14.51 -12.09 -10.94
N ASN A 18 14.92 -11.17 -10.06
CA ASN A 18 15.86 -11.42 -8.97
C ASN A 18 15.30 -10.83 -7.66
N PRO A 19 14.28 -11.49 -7.03
CA PRO A 19 13.54 -10.91 -5.90
C PRO A 19 14.43 -10.59 -4.70
N THR A 20 15.45 -11.40 -4.42
CA THR A 20 16.34 -11.20 -3.27
C THR A 20 17.19 -9.93 -3.34
N ARG A 21 17.48 -9.42 -4.54
CA ARG A 21 18.25 -8.20 -4.76
C ARG A 21 17.36 -7.02 -5.11
N ASP A 22 16.42 -7.24 -6.02
CA ASP A 22 15.64 -6.17 -6.63
C ASP A 22 14.63 -5.57 -5.62
N ILE A 23 14.00 -6.42 -4.78
CA ILE A 23 13.01 -5.96 -3.80
C ILE A 23 13.63 -5.03 -2.76
N PRO A 24 14.71 -5.41 -2.03
CA PRO A 24 15.33 -4.50 -1.06
C PRO A 24 15.83 -3.20 -1.71
N MET A 25 16.40 -3.29 -2.90
CA MET A 25 16.91 -2.13 -3.64
C MET A 25 15.77 -1.16 -3.99
N VAL A 26 14.67 -1.67 -4.55
CA VAL A 26 13.49 -0.85 -4.89
C VAL A 26 12.88 -0.24 -3.64
N MET A 27 12.75 -1.00 -2.55
CA MET A 27 12.19 -0.49 -1.29
C MET A 27 13.01 0.68 -0.74
N ILE A 28 14.33 0.54 -0.67
CA ILE A 28 15.22 1.60 -0.15
C ILE A 28 15.18 2.83 -1.07
N THR A 29 15.34 2.61 -2.38
CA THR A 29 15.39 3.71 -3.36
C THR A 29 14.07 4.46 -3.42
N ALA A 30 12.94 3.75 -3.46
CA ALA A 30 11.61 4.37 -3.46
C ALA A 30 11.35 5.15 -2.16
N THR A 31 11.72 4.59 -1.01
CA THR A 31 11.55 5.26 0.30
C THR A 31 12.37 6.54 0.38
N LEU A 32 13.63 6.51 -0.04
CA LEU A 32 14.50 7.70 -0.09
C LEU A 32 13.94 8.76 -1.03
N PHE A 33 13.55 8.37 -2.23
CA PHE A 33 12.99 9.28 -3.22
C PHE A 33 11.71 9.96 -2.74
N VAL A 34 10.80 9.17 -2.15
CA VAL A 34 9.56 9.68 -1.56
C VAL A 34 9.87 10.63 -0.40
N ALA A 35 10.80 10.29 0.49
CA ALA A 35 11.19 11.14 1.62
C ALA A 35 11.71 12.50 1.16
N VAL A 36 12.54 12.54 0.11
CA VAL A 36 13.05 13.78 -0.47
C VAL A 36 11.91 14.62 -1.05
N ILE A 37 11.01 14.02 -1.84
CA ILE A 37 9.85 14.74 -2.40
C ILE A 37 8.97 15.32 -1.30
N TYR A 38 8.63 14.52 -0.28
CA TYR A 38 7.81 15.00 0.84
C TYR A 38 8.51 16.11 1.63
N GLY A 39 9.85 16.05 1.77
CA GLY A 39 10.64 17.13 2.37
C GLY A 39 10.49 18.43 1.60
N PHE A 40 10.63 18.41 0.29
CA PHE A 40 10.42 19.59 -0.55
C PHE A 40 8.99 20.12 -0.46
N VAL A 41 7.99 19.25 -0.52
CA VAL A 41 6.58 19.66 -0.40
C VAL A 41 6.31 20.30 0.96
N ALA A 42 6.85 19.74 2.05
CA ALA A 42 6.68 20.30 3.39
C ALA A 42 7.32 21.69 3.53
N VAL A 43 8.52 21.90 2.97
CA VAL A 43 9.20 23.20 2.96
C VAL A 43 8.39 24.23 2.18
N VAL A 44 7.88 23.89 1.00
CA VAL A 44 7.03 24.78 0.20
C VAL A 44 5.74 25.11 0.94
N ALA A 45 5.07 24.12 1.53
CA ALA A 45 3.84 24.32 2.28
C ALA A 45 4.02 25.26 3.48
N ALA A 46 5.11 25.07 4.24
CA ALA A 46 5.45 25.92 5.38
C ALA A 46 5.88 27.35 4.98
N GLY A 47 6.40 27.52 3.76
CA GLY A 47 6.79 28.82 3.24
C GLY A 47 5.62 29.67 2.72
N VAL A 48 4.49 29.05 2.39
CA VAL A 48 3.32 29.75 1.80
C VAL A 48 2.27 30.11 2.86
N LEU A 49 2.02 29.21 3.80
CA LEU A 49 1.01 29.40 4.85
C LEU A 49 1.61 29.13 6.22
N PRO A 50 1.13 29.85 7.28
CA PRO A 50 1.49 29.50 8.65
C PRO A 50 1.20 28.06 8.97
N VAL A 51 2.08 27.40 9.71
CA VAL A 51 1.98 25.97 10.06
C VAL A 51 0.64 25.61 10.70
N GLU A 52 0.06 26.55 11.47
CA GLU A 52 -1.25 26.38 12.13
C GLU A 52 -2.40 26.15 11.14
N HIS A 53 -2.33 26.72 9.93
CA HIS A 53 -3.34 26.55 8.89
C HIS A 53 -3.10 25.34 7.97
N VAL A 54 -1.89 24.79 7.99
CA VAL A 54 -1.52 23.63 7.16
C VAL A 54 -1.59 22.33 7.96
N ALA A 55 -1.41 22.40 9.28
CA ALA A 55 -1.36 21.24 10.14
C ALA A 55 -2.73 20.52 10.19
N GLY A 56 -2.73 19.27 9.73
CA GLY A 56 -3.94 18.42 9.68
C GLY A 56 -4.83 18.62 8.46
N GLU A 57 -4.52 19.58 7.61
CA GLU A 57 -5.28 19.88 6.40
C GLU A 57 -4.66 19.28 5.12
N ASN A 58 -5.46 19.20 4.07
CA ASN A 58 -4.99 18.69 2.79
C ASN A 58 -4.12 19.73 2.06
N LEU A 59 -3.11 19.27 1.35
CA LEU A 59 -2.22 20.11 0.53
C LEU A 59 -2.96 20.95 -0.52
N SER A 60 -4.21 20.63 -0.81
CA SER A 60 -5.10 21.39 -1.69
C SER A 60 -5.31 22.84 -1.24
N ILE A 61 -5.24 23.12 0.08
CA ILE A 61 -5.35 24.49 0.63
C ILE A 61 -4.16 25.33 0.17
N VAL A 62 -2.96 24.78 0.29
CA VAL A 62 -1.73 25.45 -0.16
C VAL A 62 -1.75 25.67 -1.68
N ALA A 63 -2.19 24.65 -2.41
CA ALA A 63 -2.29 24.75 -3.88
C ALA A 63 -3.30 25.82 -4.33
N LYS A 64 -4.41 25.99 -3.59
CA LYS A 64 -5.42 27.01 -3.88
C LYS A 64 -4.87 28.44 -3.72
N GLU A 65 -3.93 28.63 -2.79
CA GLU A 65 -3.33 29.95 -2.54
C GLU A 65 -2.29 30.31 -3.60
N ILE A 66 -1.54 29.32 -4.08
CA ILE A 66 -0.44 29.54 -5.05
C ILE A 66 -0.95 29.58 -6.50
N LEU A 67 -1.92 28.71 -6.83
CA LEU A 67 -2.35 28.52 -8.22
C LEU A 67 -3.55 29.40 -8.58
N SER A 68 -3.56 29.93 -9.80
CA SER A 68 -4.75 30.56 -10.37
C SER A 68 -5.89 29.53 -10.52
N LYS A 69 -7.15 30.01 -10.52
CA LYS A 69 -8.35 29.12 -10.59
C LYS A 69 -8.25 28.02 -11.65
N PRO A 70 -7.88 28.28 -12.91
CA PRO A 70 -7.80 27.22 -13.93
C PRO A 70 -6.66 26.23 -13.65
N MET A 71 -5.52 26.71 -13.15
CA MET A 71 -4.39 25.86 -12.79
C MET A 71 -4.72 24.97 -11.57
N TYR A 72 -5.46 25.49 -10.60
CA TYR A 72 -5.92 24.71 -9.45
C TYR A 72 -6.86 23.59 -9.87
N VAL A 73 -7.85 23.87 -10.74
CA VAL A 73 -8.75 22.84 -11.26
C VAL A 73 -7.97 21.77 -12.02
N PHE A 74 -7.04 22.18 -12.88
CA PHE A 74 -6.18 21.24 -13.59
C PHE A 74 -5.33 20.39 -12.62
N PHE A 75 -4.74 20.97 -11.60
CA PHE A 75 -3.98 20.27 -10.56
C PHE A 75 -4.84 19.24 -9.83
N MET A 76 -6.07 19.61 -9.45
CA MET A 76 -6.97 18.69 -8.74
C MET A 76 -7.47 17.55 -9.64
N LEU A 77 -7.86 17.84 -10.88
CA LEU A 77 -8.36 16.82 -11.80
C LEU A 77 -7.23 15.89 -12.27
N CYS A 78 -6.14 16.46 -12.75
CA CYS A 78 -5.04 15.69 -13.31
C CYS A 78 -4.13 15.12 -12.21
N GLY A 79 -3.72 15.90 -11.22
CA GLY A 79 -2.83 15.45 -10.14
C GLY A 79 -3.53 14.44 -9.23
N ALA A 80 -4.57 14.89 -8.53
CA ALA A 80 -5.26 14.04 -7.56
C ALA A 80 -6.05 12.92 -8.24
N GLY A 81 -6.73 13.19 -9.37
CA GLY A 81 -7.52 12.20 -10.09
C GLY A 81 -6.65 11.06 -10.64
N PHE A 82 -5.57 11.36 -11.36
CA PHE A 82 -4.67 10.33 -11.86
C PHE A 82 -3.93 9.59 -10.74
N ALA A 83 -3.56 10.27 -9.66
CA ALA A 83 -2.96 9.62 -8.49
C ALA A 83 -3.91 8.59 -7.87
N LEU A 84 -5.20 8.91 -7.71
CA LEU A 84 -6.21 7.98 -7.20
C LEU A 84 -6.40 6.77 -8.12
N ILE A 85 -6.54 7.00 -9.43
CA ILE A 85 -6.70 5.92 -10.43
C ILE A 85 -5.47 4.99 -10.39
N SER A 86 -4.27 5.55 -10.39
CA SER A 86 -3.01 4.79 -10.34
C SER A 86 -2.91 3.97 -9.05
N THR A 87 -3.27 4.57 -7.90
CA THR A 87 -3.28 3.89 -6.62
C THR A 87 -4.28 2.74 -6.59
N LEU A 88 -5.50 2.95 -7.07
CA LEU A 88 -6.52 1.89 -7.18
C LEU A 88 -6.05 0.74 -8.07
N ASN A 89 -5.47 1.06 -9.23
CA ASN A 89 -4.93 0.03 -10.12
C ASN A 89 -3.84 -0.80 -9.43
N SER A 90 -2.94 -0.15 -8.71
CA SER A 90 -1.89 -0.84 -7.94
C SER A 90 -2.48 -1.71 -6.83
N GLN A 91 -3.49 -1.22 -6.11
CA GLN A 91 -4.18 -1.97 -5.06
C GLN A 91 -4.81 -3.26 -5.60
N PHE A 92 -5.49 -3.20 -6.74
CA PHE A 92 -6.08 -4.37 -7.39
C PHE A 92 -5.01 -5.37 -7.87
N ALA A 93 -3.81 -4.93 -8.16
CA ALA A 93 -2.73 -5.82 -8.57
C ALA A 93 -2.15 -6.64 -7.41
N TRP A 94 -1.93 -6.03 -6.23
CA TRP A 94 -1.26 -6.71 -5.12
C TRP A 94 -2.18 -7.22 -4.00
N ALA A 95 -3.33 -6.57 -3.75
CA ALA A 95 -4.21 -6.90 -2.61
C ALA A 95 -4.79 -8.33 -2.64
N PRO A 96 -5.16 -8.92 -3.79
CA PRO A 96 -5.65 -10.28 -3.81
C PRO A 96 -4.56 -11.34 -3.59
N LYS A 97 -3.28 -11.04 -3.81
CA LYS A 97 -2.19 -12.04 -3.77
C LYS A 97 -2.01 -12.74 -2.42
N PRO A 98 -1.97 -12.05 -1.26
CA PRO A 98 -1.90 -12.72 0.03
C PRO A 98 -3.09 -13.64 0.32
N ILE A 99 -4.28 -13.26 -0.17
CA ILE A 99 -5.50 -14.07 0.01
C ILE A 99 -5.45 -15.31 -0.89
N MET A 100 -4.95 -15.17 -2.12
CA MET A 100 -4.71 -16.30 -3.02
C MET A 100 -3.73 -17.28 -2.39
N GLN A 101 -2.63 -16.80 -1.83
CA GLN A 101 -1.65 -17.62 -1.13
C GLN A 101 -2.32 -18.38 0.05
N ALA A 102 -3.15 -17.71 0.84
CA ALA A 102 -3.87 -18.36 1.92
C ALA A 102 -4.85 -19.44 1.43
N CYS A 103 -5.40 -19.31 0.22
CA CYS A 103 -6.22 -20.37 -0.41
C CYS A 103 -5.35 -21.55 -0.85
N ASP A 104 -4.17 -21.29 -1.42
CA ASP A 104 -3.23 -22.32 -1.87
C ASP A 104 -2.66 -23.11 -0.68
N ASP A 105 -2.41 -22.44 0.44
CA ASP A 105 -1.98 -23.04 1.71
C ASP A 105 -3.11 -23.81 2.42
N GLY A 106 -4.34 -23.81 1.90
CA GLY A 106 -5.49 -24.53 2.46
C GLY A 106 -6.19 -23.86 3.65
N TRP A 107 -5.84 -22.62 3.98
CA TRP A 107 -6.49 -21.84 5.05
C TRP A 107 -7.85 -21.29 4.64
N LEU A 108 -8.07 -21.07 3.36
CA LEU A 108 -9.30 -20.57 2.77
C LEU A 108 -9.79 -21.52 1.67
N PRO A 109 -11.12 -21.53 1.39
CA PRO A 109 -11.66 -22.36 0.32
C PRO A 109 -11.02 -22.03 -1.03
N GLY A 110 -10.41 -23.00 -1.72
CA GLY A 110 -9.74 -22.83 -3.00
C GLY A 110 -10.64 -22.27 -4.13
N GLY A 111 -11.95 -22.30 -3.94
CA GLY A 111 -12.91 -21.68 -4.84
C GLY A 111 -12.77 -20.16 -4.96
N LEU A 112 -12.23 -19.49 -3.94
CA LEU A 112 -12.00 -18.05 -3.92
C LEU A 112 -10.82 -17.64 -4.82
N ALA A 113 -9.82 -18.50 -4.94
CA ALA A 113 -8.61 -18.27 -5.75
C ALA A 113 -8.78 -18.59 -7.24
N LYS A 114 -10.01 -18.95 -7.68
CA LYS A 114 -10.25 -19.28 -9.09
C LYS A 114 -9.89 -18.10 -9.98
N LEU A 115 -8.94 -18.36 -10.86
CA LEU A 115 -8.52 -17.40 -11.89
C LEU A 115 -9.50 -17.42 -13.07
N SER A 116 -9.79 -16.25 -13.59
CA SER A 116 -10.53 -16.07 -14.84
C SER A 116 -9.66 -16.41 -16.05
N LYS A 117 -10.26 -16.45 -17.25
CA LYS A 117 -9.55 -16.58 -18.55
C LYS A 117 -8.40 -15.58 -18.73
N TRP A 118 -8.42 -14.48 -17.98
CA TRP A 118 -7.43 -13.40 -17.99
C TRP A 118 -6.42 -13.49 -16.82
N ASN A 119 -6.29 -14.66 -16.19
CA ASN A 119 -5.44 -14.87 -14.99
C ASN A 119 -5.73 -13.88 -13.84
N THR A 120 -6.99 -13.44 -13.73
CA THR A 120 -7.40 -12.46 -12.72
C THR A 120 -8.35 -13.11 -11.72
N PRO A 121 -8.14 -12.97 -10.40
CA PRO A 121 -9.01 -13.53 -9.37
C PRO A 121 -10.29 -12.66 -9.20
N ILE A 122 -11.24 -12.77 -10.13
CA ILE A 122 -12.44 -11.92 -10.18
C ILE A 122 -13.26 -12.02 -8.90
N ILE A 123 -13.35 -13.19 -8.28
CA ILE A 123 -14.13 -13.38 -7.06
C ILE A 123 -13.53 -12.55 -5.91
N LEU A 124 -12.22 -12.60 -5.73
CA LEU A 124 -11.53 -11.83 -4.70
C LEU A 124 -11.64 -10.32 -4.94
N LEU A 125 -11.47 -9.89 -6.19
CA LEU A 125 -11.65 -8.49 -6.55
C LEU A 125 -13.09 -8.01 -6.31
N GLY A 126 -14.09 -8.86 -6.60
CA GLY A 126 -15.49 -8.57 -6.31
C GLY A 126 -15.75 -8.40 -4.80
N ILE A 127 -15.18 -9.26 -3.96
CA ILE A 127 -15.28 -9.16 -2.51
C ILE A 127 -14.64 -7.86 -2.02
N LEU A 128 -13.43 -7.53 -2.47
CA LEU A 128 -12.74 -6.30 -2.11
C LEU A 128 -13.53 -5.06 -2.53
N TYR A 129 -14.13 -5.09 -3.72
CA TYR A 129 -15.00 -4.02 -4.21
C TYR A 129 -16.23 -3.83 -3.31
N VAL A 130 -16.93 -4.92 -2.96
CA VAL A 130 -18.12 -4.88 -2.08
C VAL A 130 -17.76 -4.32 -0.71
N ILE A 131 -16.63 -4.75 -0.12
CA ILE A 131 -16.15 -4.22 1.15
C ILE A 131 -15.89 -2.71 1.04
N GLY A 132 -15.25 -2.26 -0.04
CA GLY A 132 -15.00 -0.84 -0.29
C GLY A 132 -16.30 -0.04 -0.38
N VAL A 133 -17.31 -0.54 -1.10
CA VAL A 133 -18.63 0.11 -1.20
C VAL A 133 -19.31 0.18 0.17
N ILE A 134 -19.27 -0.89 0.97
CA ILE A 134 -19.83 -0.90 2.32
C ILE A 134 -19.15 0.18 3.18
N CYS A 135 -17.83 0.30 3.13
CA CYS A 135 -17.09 1.34 3.88
C CYS A 135 -17.51 2.76 3.47
N ILE A 136 -17.78 2.99 2.19
CA ILE A 136 -18.27 4.28 1.69
C ILE A 136 -19.68 4.57 2.19
N VAL A 137 -20.60 3.59 2.08
CA VAL A 137 -22.00 3.74 2.48
C VAL A 137 -22.14 3.94 4.00
N THR A 138 -21.28 3.30 4.81
CA THR A 138 -21.26 3.48 6.27
C THR A 138 -20.70 4.82 6.71
N GLY A 139 -20.14 5.63 5.78
CA GLY A 139 -19.61 6.96 6.09
C GLY A 139 -18.38 6.95 7.00
N LEU A 140 -17.65 5.84 7.06
CA LEU A 140 -16.44 5.74 7.87
C LEU A 140 -15.40 6.77 7.41
N SER A 141 -14.88 7.55 8.34
CA SER A 141 -13.83 8.53 8.06
C SER A 141 -12.57 7.82 7.56
N VAL A 142 -11.93 8.39 6.54
CA VAL A 142 -10.66 7.91 5.98
C VAL A 142 -9.58 7.81 7.07
N SER A 143 -9.59 8.72 8.05
CA SER A 143 -8.67 8.69 9.18
C SER A 143 -8.86 7.45 10.06
N ILE A 144 -10.10 7.06 10.33
CA ILE A 144 -10.40 5.86 11.13
C ILE A 144 -9.93 4.62 10.38
N LEU A 145 -10.26 4.51 9.09
CA LEU A 145 -9.82 3.40 8.25
C LEU A 145 -8.29 3.31 8.18
N GLY A 146 -7.61 4.47 8.00
CA GLY A 146 -6.16 4.55 7.97
C GLY A 146 -5.53 4.09 9.29
N ASN A 147 -6.06 4.51 10.42
CA ASN A 147 -5.57 4.10 11.74
C ASN A 147 -5.78 2.60 11.99
N MET A 148 -6.93 2.04 11.61
CA MET A 148 -7.18 0.60 11.71
C MET A 148 -6.18 -0.20 10.86
N CYS A 149 -5.89 0.24 9.64
CA CYS A 149 -4.89 -0.39 8.78
C CYS A 149 -3.48 -0.32 9.40
N LEU A 150 -3.09 0.81 10.00
CA LEU A 150 -1.80 0.95 10.66
C LEU A 150 -1.65 0.01 11.85
N VAL A 151 -2.68 -0.10 12.69
CA VAL A 151 -2.71 -1.03 13.83
C VAL A 151 -2.61 -2.47 13.35
N ALA A 152 -3.41 -2.85 12.35
CA ALA A 152 -3.37 -4.20 11.79
C ALA A 152 -1.98 -4.55 11.21
N ASN A 153 -1.37 -3.65 10.44
CA ASN A 153 0.00 -3.82 9.94
C ASN A 153 1.03 -3.93 11.07
N GLY A 154 0.87 -3.13 12.13
CA GLY A 154 1.73 -3.21 13.32
C GLY A 154 1.66 -4.57 14.00
N VAL A 155 0.46 -5.11 14.20
CA VAL A 155 0.25 -6.44 14.80
C VAL A 155 0.87 -7.53 13.92
N ILE A 156 0.65 -7.50 12.61
CA ILE A 156 1.23 -8.46 11.67
C ILE A 156 2.76 -8.41 11.73
N THR A 157 3.34 -7.22 11.75
CA THR A 157 4.81 -7.05 11.84
C THR A 157 5.35 -7.63 13.14
N LEU A 158 4.69 -7.40 14.27
CA LEU A 158 5.08 -7.97 15.56
C LEU A 158 5.01 -9.50 15.55
N LEU A 159 3.95 -10.09 15.00
CA LEU A 159 3.80 -11.54 14.87
C LEU A 159 4.90 -12.16 14.00
N ILE A 160 5.28 -11.51 12.90
CA ILE A 160 6.38 -11.96 12.04
C ILE A 160 7.71 -11.91 12.79
N LEU A 161 7.97 -10.85 13.55
CA LEU A 161 9.20 -10.71 14.33
C LEU A 161 9.28 -11.76 15.44
N ASP A 162 8.17 -12.03 16.11
CA ASP A 162 8.10 -13.04 17.18
C ASP A 162 8.28 -14.46 16.61
N CYS A 163 7.64 -14.77 15.52
CA CYS A 163 7.84 -16.02 14.78
C CYS A 163 9.31 -16.21 14.38
N ARG A 164 9.95 -15.17 13.81
CA ARG A 164 11.36 -15.19 13.43
C ARG A 164 12.29 -15.38 14.65
N ARG A 165 11.95 -14.78 15.78
CA ARG A 165 12.69 -14.94 17.04
C ARG A 165 12.58 -16.36 17.58
N SER A 166 11.38 -16.94 17.55
CA SER A 166 11.11 -18.32 17.96
C SER A 166 11.90 -19.33 17.11
N PHE A 167 11.89 -19.17 15.78
CA PHE A 167 12.69 -20.01 14.88
C PHE A 167 14.20 -19.92 15.17
N ARG A 168 14.70 -18.73 15.44
CA ARG A 168 16.13 -18.53 15.77
C ARG A 168 16.52 -19.20 17.09
N MET A 169 15.62 -19.18 18.09
CA MET A 169 15.88 -19.80 19.39
C MET A 169 15.85 -21.33 19.34
N HIS A 170 15.04 -21.92 18.44
CA HIS A 170 14.93 -23.38 18.29
C HIS A 170 15.96 -23.99 17.31
N GLY A 171 16.94 -23.20 16.83
CA GLY A 171 18.04 -23.70 16.01
C GLY A 171 17.66 -24.20 14.61
N GLN A 172 16.41 -24.05 14.21
CA GLN A 172 15.96 -24.31 12.85
C GLN A 172 16.11 -23.04 12.04
N SER A 173 17.27 -22.86 11.42
CA SER A 173 17.39 -21.92 10.31
C SER A 173 16.43 -22.37 9.22
N PRO A 174 15.52 -21.52 8.73
CA PRO A 174 14.74 -21.88 7.54
C PRO A 174 15.76 -22.12 6.44
N SER A 175 15.87 -23.40 6.01
CA SER A 175 16.71 -23.75 4.87
C SER A 175 16.26 -22.87 3.71
N SER A 176 17.20 -22.20 3.07
CA SER A 176 17.00 -21.30 1.93
C SER A 176 16.22 -21.94 0.76
N THR A 177 15.97 -23.23 0.84
CA THR A 177 15.20 -24.04 -0.12
C THR A 177 13.70 -23.80 -0.07
N ALA A 178 13.13 -23.39 1.07
CA ALA A 178 11.68 -23.15 1.18
C ALA A 178 11.26 -21.80 0.58
N VAL A 179 12.19 -20.85 0.42
CA VAL A 179 11.91 -19.53 -0.13
C VAL A 179 12.04 -19.49 -1.66
N LEU A 180 12.63 -20.53 -2.27
CA LEU A 180 12.89 -20.60 -3.71
C LEU A 180 11.89 -21.48 -4.48
N GLN A 181 10.87 -22.02 -3.83
CA GLN A 181 9.85 -22.87 -4.48
C GLN A 181 8.51 -22.18 -4.75
N TYR A 182 8.46 -20.85 -4.61
CA TYR A 182 7.26 -20.08 -4.98
C TYR A 182 7.61 -18.96 -5.95
#